data_0202df4cf75fd43ca2fc933fa45c3aa3
#
_entry.id   0202df4cf75fd43ca2fc933fa45c3aa3
#
_cell.length_a   1.000
_cell.length_b   1.000
_cell.length_c   1.000
_cell.angle_alpha   90.00
_cell.angle_beta   90.00
_cell.angle_gamma   90.00
#
_symmetry.space_group_name_H-M   'P 1'
#
loop_
_entity.id
_entity.type
_entity.pdbx_description
1 polymer ?
#
loop_
_entity_poly.entity_id
_entity_poly.type
_entity_poly.pdbx_seq_one_letter_code
_entity_poly.pdbx_strand_id
1 'polypeptide(L)'
;MASLTSDKNVSGKALIYVPDTLKALQDIAMYQAQKAQVPIVAVTGSVGKTSTRDMIGAGVSAQYKTLKTEGNFNNHIGVPLTILRYQDEQAMVLEMGMNHLKEISVLSNIAKPDIAVITNVGTAHI
;
A
#
# COMPACT_ATOMS: atom_id res chain seq x y z
N MET A 1 5.78 8.60 -20.23
CA MET A 1 5.51 7.69 -19.09
C MET A 1 6.10 6.32 -19.39
N ALA A 2 6.87 5.79 -18.45
CA ALA A 2 7.44 4.46 -18.60
C ALA A 2 6.49 3.39 -18.08
N SER A 3 6.50 2.23 -18.69
CA SER A 3 5.70 1.07 -18.27
C SER A 3 6.62 -0.11 -17.98
N LEU A 4 6.25 -0.92 -16.98
CA LEU A 4 6.95 -2.14 -16.65
C LEU A 4 6.37 -3.31 -17.46
N THR A 5 7.23 -4.21 -17.92
CA THR A 5 6.80 -5.42 -18.61
C THR A 5 7.75 -6.58 -18.32
N SER A 6 7.20 -7.79 -18.28
CA SER A 6 7.97 -9.04 -18.25
C SER A 6 8.01 -9.72 -19.63
N ASP A 7 7.37 -9.17 -20.63
CA ASP A 7 7.31 -9.73 -21.99
C ASP A 7 8.42 -9.14 -22.85
N LYS A 8 9.39 -9.97 -23.23
CA LYS A 8 10.51 -9.56 -24.07
C LYS A 8 10.12 -9.24 -25.50
N ASN A 9 8.94 -9.67 -25.94
CA ASN A 9 8.47 -9.46 -27.30
C ASN A 9 7.72 -8.14 -27.45
N VAL A 10 7.40 -7.48 -26.36
CA VAL A 10 6.76 -6.16 -26.40
C VAL A 10 7.84 -5.11 -26.65
N SER A 11 7.56 -4.19 -27.56
CA SER A 11 8.45 -3.07 -27.84
C SER A 11 7.72 -1.75 -27.70
N GLY A 12 8.45 -0.71 -27.30
CA GLY A 12 7.93 0.63 -27.17
C GLY A 12 9.00 1.57 -26.64
N LYS A 13 8.78 2.87 -26.78
CA LYS A 13 9.81 3.86 -26.45
C LYS A 13 10.05 4.03 -24.95
N ALA A 14 9.09 3.63 -24.10
CA ALA A 14 9.15 3.87 -22.67
C ALA A 14 8.89 2.59 -21.89
N LEU A 15 9.46 1.48 -22.34
CA LEU A 15 9.33 0.18 -21.68
C LEU A 15 10.60 -0.14 -20.90
N ILE A 16 10.41 -0.64 -19.68
CA ILE A 16 11.47 -1.19 -18.84
C ILE A 16 11.17 -2.66 -18.64
N TYR A 17 12.07 -3.53 -19.15
CA TYR A 17 11.91 -4.96 -18.97
C TYR A 17 12.33 -5.37 -17.56
N VAL A 18 11.49 -6.15 -16.87
CA VAL A 18 11.80 -6.75 -15.58
C VAL A 18 11.33 -8.22 -15.59
N PRO A 19 12.05 -9.13 -14.90
CA PRO A 19 11.66 -10.54 -14.86
C PRO A 19 10.31 -10.78 -14.20
N ASP A 20 9.95 -9.95 -13.21
CA ASP A 20 8.71 -10.08 -12.47
C ASP A 20 8.12 -8.69 -12.25
N THR A 21 7.03 -8.38 -12.95
CA THR A 21 6.42 -7.06 -12.88
C THR A 21 5.78 -6.77 -11.52
N LEU A 22 5.22 -7.78 -10.85
CA LEU A 22 4.64 -7.60 -9.52
C LEU A 22 5.72 -7.27 -8.49
N LYS A 23 6.82 -8.03 -8.50
CA LYS A 23 7.92 -7.76 -7.59
C LYS A 23 8.51 -6.38 -7.83
N ALA A 24 8.65 -5.98 -9.09
CA ALA A 24 9.15 -4.66 -9.44
C ALA A 24 8.21 -3.56 -8.93
N LEU A 25 6.90 -3.74 -9.08
CA LEU A 25 5.91 -2.80 -8.55
C LEU A 25 6.06 -2.64 -7.04
N GLN A 26 6.19 -3.75 -6.31
CA GLN A 26 6.33 -3.75 -4.87
C GLN A 26 7.65 -3.09 -4.44
N ASP A 27 8.74 -3.38 -5.14
CA ASP A 27 10.06 -2.79 -4.85
C ASP A 27 10.05 -1.27 -5.07
N ILE A 28 9.42 -0.79 -6.14
CA ILE A 28 9.31 0.64 -6.42
C ILE A 28 8.48 1.32 -5.33
N ALA A 29 7.38 0.69 -4.92
CA ALA A 29 6.53 1.23 -3.86
C ALA A 29 7.28 1.28 -2.52
N MET A 30 8.05 0.24 -2.20
CA MET A 30 8.87 0.21 -1.00
C MET A 30 9.87 1.37 -0.99
N TYR A 31 10.56 1.59 -2.11
CA TYR A 31 11.48 2.70 -2.25
C TYR A 31 10.77 4.03 -2.04
N GLN A 32 9.61 4.21 -2.65
CA GLN A 32 8.84 5.45 -2.53
C GLN A 32 8.39 5.69 -1.08
N ALA A 33 7.92 4.65 -0.40
CA ALA A 33 7.50 4.77 0.99
C ALA A 33 8.64 5.18 1.91
N GLN A 34 9.82 4.60 1.71
CA GLN A 34 11.00 4.94 2.50
C GLN A 34 11.51 6.35 2.19
N LYS A 35 11.52 6.73 0.92
CA LYS A 35 11.99 8.04 0.49
C LYS A 35 11.08 9.16 1.00
N ALA A 36 9.79 8.90 1.13
CA ALA A 36 8.82 9.90 1.58
C ALA A 36 9.11 10.39 2.99
N GLN A 37 9.60 9.52 3.88
CA GLN A 37 9.95 9.85 5.27
C GLN A 37 8.79 10.53 6.02
N VAL A 38 7.58 10.05 5.80
CA VAL A 38 6.38 10.53 6.49
C VAL A 38 5.81 9.42 7.36
N PRO A 39 5.06 9.76 8.41
CA PRO A 39 4.39 8.74 9.22
C PRO A 39 3.44 7.90 8.37
N ILE A 40 3.48 6.59 8.57
CA ILE A 40 2.61 5.64 7.88
C ILE A 40 1.84 4.86 8.92
N VAL A 41 0.51 4.93 8.84
CA VAL A 41 -0.40 4.17 9.68
C VAL A 41 -0.98 3.04 8.84
N ALA A 42 -0.83 1.81 9.30
CA ALA A 42 -1.44 0.65 8.66
C ALA A 42 -2.68 0.23 9.45
N VAL A 43 -3.75 -0.08 8.74
CA VAL A 43 -4.99 -0.57 9.33
C VAL A 43 -5.29 -1.95 8.77
N THR A 44 -5.40 -2.93 9.65
CA THR A 44 -5.76 -4.30 9.26
C THR A 44 -6.77 -4.88 10.25
N GLY A 45 -7.18 -6.11 10.02
CA GLY A 45 -8.17 -6.81 10.85
C GLY A 45 -9.13 -7.59 9.99
N SER A 46 -10.04 -8.30 10.64
CA SER A 46 -11.04 -9.11 9.93
C SER A 46 -12.24 -8.29 9.47
N VAL A 47 -12.68 -7.34 10.28
CA VAL A 47 -13.86 -6.51 10.02
C VAL A 47 -13.56 -5.07 10.44
N GLY A 48 -14.16 -4.12 9.75
CA GLY A 48 -14.09 -2.71 10.13
C GLY A 48 -12.84 -1.97 9.67
N LYS A 49 -12.04 -2.59 8.81
CA LYS A 49 -10.82 -1.95 8.27
C LYS A 49 -11.13 -0.63 7.55
N THR A 50 -12.11 -0.66 6.66
CA THR A 50 -12.45 0.50 5.83
C THR A 50 -12.98 1.65 6.68
N SER A 51 -13.88 1.35 7.62
CA SER A 51 -14.43 2.37 8.52
C SER A 51 -13.34 2.98 9.40
N THR A 52 -12.46 2.15 9.95
CA THR A 52 -11.36 2.62 10.80
C THR A 52 -10.37 3.45 9.98
N ARG A 53 -10.03 2.99 8.78
CA ARG A 53 -9.19 3.75 7.84
C ARG A 53 -9.76 5.13 7.59
N ASP A 54 -11.05 5.21 7.32
CA ASP A 54 -11.70 6.48 6.99
C ASP A 54 -11.74 7.41 8.21
N MET A 55 -11.98 6.87 9.40
CA MET A 55 -11.94 7.65 10.63
C MET A 55 -10.55 8.21 10.91
N ILE A 56 -9.52 7.38 10.83
CA ILE A 56 -8.14 7.80 11.04
C ILE A 56 -7.75 8.82 9.98
N GLY A 57 -8.09 8.55 8.72
CA GLY A 57 -7.80 9.46 7.61
C GLY A 57 -8.44 10.82 7.81
N ALA A 58 -9.69 10.86 8.25
CA ALA A 58 -10.38 12.12 8.53
C ALA A 58 -9.70 12.89 9.66
N GLY A 59 -9.32 12.20 10.73
CA GLY A 59 -8.63 12.85 11.85
C GLY A 59 -7.27 13.40 11.48
N VAL A 60 -6.47 12.61 10.75
CA VAL A 60 -5.14 13.04 10.32
C VAL A 60 -5.25 14.17 9.30
N SER A 61 -6.21 14.08 8.38
CA SER A 61 -6.41 15.08 7.33
C SER A 61 -6.86 16.43 7.86
N ALA A 62 -7.35 16.48 9.10
CA ALA A 62 -7.72 17.75 9.73
C ALA A 62 -6.53 18.69 9.90
N GLN A 63 -5.32 18.15 10.01
CA GLN A 63 -4.10 18.95 10.22
C GLN A 63 -3.01 18.69 9.19
N TYR A 64 -3.03 17.55 8.52
CA TYR A 64 -1.96 17.13 7.62
C TYR A 64 -2.53 16.69 6.29
N LYS A 65 -1.84 17.04 5.22
CA LYS A 65 -2.16 16.48 3.91
C LYS A 65 -1.90 14.98 3.96
N THR A 66 -2.90 14.15 3.67
CA THR A 66 -2.86 12.72 3.92
C THR A 66 -3.14 11.93 2.65
N LEU A 67 -2.28 10.94 2.37
CA LEU A 67 -2.53 9.93 1.37
C LEU A 67 -3.24 8.76 2.06
N LYS A 68 -4.40 8.37 1.55
CA LYS A 68 -5.21 7.32 2.14
C LYS A 68 -5.59 6.30 1.08
N THR A 69 -5.64 5.02 1.47
CA THR A 69 -6.21 3.97 0.62
C THR A 69 -7.62 4.34 0.19
N GLU A 70 -7.91 4.22 -1.08
CA GLU A 70 -9.23 4.42 -1.64
C GLU A 70 -9.82 3.09 -2.08
N GLY A 71 -11.14 2.94 -1.91
CA GLY A 71 -11.82 1.73 -2.32
C GLY A 71 -11.24 0.50 -1.64
N ASN A 72 -11.02 -0.55 -2.41
CA ASN A 72 -10.52 -1.84 -1.94
C ASN A 72 -9.06 -2.08 -2.31
N PHE A 73 -8.26 -1.03 -2.53
CA PHE A 73 -6.85 -1.17 -2.90
C PHE A 73 -6.00 -1.55 -1.68
N ASN A 74 -6.32 -2.68 -1.07
CA ASN A 74 -5.73 -3.10 0.20
C ASN A 74 -4.92 -4.40 0.11
N ASN A 75 -4.69 -4.93 -1.08
CA ASN A 75 -3.95 -6.17 -1.30
C ASN A 75 -2.53 -5.90 -1.82
N HIS A 76 -1.85 -6.96 -2.26
CA HIS A 76 -0.45 -6.92 -2.71
C HIS A 76 -0.24 -6.12 -4.01
N ILE A 77 -1.30 -5.72 -4.67
CA ILE A 77 -1.26 -4.81 -5.83
C ILE A 77 -1.76 -3.43 -5.42
N GLY A 78 -2.86 -3.37 -4.68
CA GLY A 78 -3.51 -2.12 -4.31
C GLY A 78 -2.70 -1.27 -3.36
N VAL A 79 -2.02 -1.87 -2.38
CA VAL A 79 -1.17 -1.12 -1.45
C VAL A 79 0.01 -0.47 -2.18
N PRO A 80 0.77 -1.20 -3.03
CA PRO A 80 1.81 -0.56 -3.83
C PRO A 80 1.29 0.57 -4.71
N LEU A 81 0.16 0.38 -5.38
CA LEU A 81 -0.41 1.41 -6.24
C LEU A 81 -0.79 2.66 -5.46
N THR A 82 -1.30 2.49 -4.25
CA THR A 82 -1.63 3.62 -3.38
C THR A 82 -0.37 4.40 -3.01
N ILE A 83 0.70 3.70 -2.61
CA ILE A 83 1.96 4.34 -2.24
C ILE A 83 2.54 5.12 -3.43
N LEU A 84 2.40 4.59 -4.64
CA LEU A 84 2.91 5.26 -5.84
C LEU A 84 2.15 6.52 -6.20
N ARG A 85 0.99 6.77 -5.60
CA ARG A 85 0.26 8.02 -5.75
C ARG A 85 0.84 9.15 -4.89
N TYR A 86 1.78 8.84 -4.02
CA TYR A 86 2.41 9.82 -3.14
C TYR A 86 3.07 10.94 -3.95
N GLN A 87 2.83 12.17 -3.55
CA GLN A 87 3.45 13.36 -4.13
C GLN A 87 4.14 14.18 -3.04
N ASP A 88 3.35 14.81 -2.18
CA ASP A 88 3.86 15.70 -1.14
C ASP A 88 3.09 15.56 0.18
N GLU A 89 2.32 14.49 0.32
CA GLU A 89 1.53 14.29 1.52
C GLU A 89 2.43 14.17 2.75
N GLN A 90 1.87 14.54 3.89
CA GLN A 90 2.61 14.59 5.16
C GLN A 90 2.39 13.33 6.00
N ALA A 91 1.47 12.48 5.59
CA ALA A 91 1.18 11.22 6.25
C ALA A 91 0.50 10.26 5.28
N MET A 92 0.57 8.96 5.58
CA MET A 92 -0.15 7.93 4.83
C MET A 92 -1.00 7.10 5.79
N VAL A 93 -2.23 6.77 5.37
CA VAL A 93 -3.09 5.82 6.07
C VAL A 93 -3.42 4.71 5.10
N LEU A 94 -2.86 3.53 5.33
CA LEU A 94 -2.93 2.41 4.41
C LEU A 94 -3.74 1.27 5.01
N GLU A 95 -4.79 0.85 4.31
CA GLU A 95 -5.53 -0.35 4.66
C GLU A 95 -4.81 -1.55 4.08
N MET A 96 -4.61 -2.59 4.90
CA MET A 96 -3.97 -3.83 4.49
C MET A 96 -4.92 -4.99 4.70
N GLY A 97 -5.38 -5.55 3.57
CA GLY A 97 -6.28 -6.70 3.59
C GLY A 97 -5.51 -7.98 3.89
N MET A 98 -6.16 -8.89 4.61
CA MET A 98 -5.54 -10.15 5.02
C MET A 98 -6.44 -11.31 4.62
N ASN A 99 -6.09 -11.99 3.53
CA ASN A 99 -6.70 -13.28 3.18
C ASN A 99 -5.86 -14.45 3.69
N HIS A 100 -4.54 -14.23 3.79
CA HIS A 100 -3.59 -15.21 4.32
C HIS A 100 -2.57 -14.48 5.19
N LEU A 101 -2.06 -15.16 6.22
CA LEU A 101 -1.10 -14.57 7.16
C LEU A 101 0.15 -14.02 6.47
N LYS A 102 0.61 -14.69 5.41
CA LYS A 102 1.80 -14.26 4.68
C LYS A 102 1.61 -12.94 3.94
N GLU A 103 0.38 -12.60 3.58
CA GLU A 103 0.10 -11.36 2.85
C GLU A 103 0.39 -10.12 3.71
N ILE A 104 0.07 -10.18 5.00
CA ILE A 104 0.35 -9.05 5.90
C ILE A 104 1.85 -8.83 6.03
N SER A 105 2.65 -9.90 6.08
CA SER A 105 4.11 -9.76 6.09
C SER A 105 4.62 -9.04 4.85
N VAL A 106 4.11 -9.42 3.68
CA VAL A 106 4.50 -8.77 2.43
C VAL A 106 4.13 -7.29 2.45
N LEU A 107 2.90 -6.97 2.82
CA LEU A 107 2.43 -5.59 2.85
C LEU A 107 3.18 -4.76 3.88
N SER A 108 3.47 -5.32 5.05
CA SER A 108 4.25 -4.63 6.08
C SER A 108 5.68 -4.36 5.64
N ASN A 109 6.28 -5.28 4.88
CA ASN A 109 7.62 -5.08 4.35
C ASN A 109 7.67 -3.99 3.28
N ILE A 110 6.60 -3.83 2.52
CA ILE A 110 6.51 -2.78 1.50
C ILE A 110 6.36 -1.42 2.16
N ALA A 111 5.39 -1.27 3.06
CA ALA A 111 5.05 0.02 3.64
C ALA A 111 5.90 0.37 4.85
N LYS A 112 6.33 -0.61 5.63
CA LYS A 112 7.06 -0.42 6.89
C LYS A 112 6.37 0.62 7.77
N PRO A 113 5.13 0.35 8.20
CA PRO A 113 4.35 1.34 8.94
C PRO A 113 4.97 1.67 10.29
N ASP A 114 4.81 2.92 10.69
CA ASP A 114 5.22 3.38 12.02
C ASP A 114 4.21 2.96 13.09
N ILE A 115 2.94 2.90 12.71
CA ILE A 115 1.84 2.54 13.61
C ILE A 115 0.96 1.51 12.90
N ALA A 116 0.61 0.45 13.60
CA ALA A 116 -0.33 -0.55 13.09
C ALA A 116 -1.58 -0.57 13.97
N VAL A 117 -2.72 -0.50 13.33
CA VAL A 117 -4.02 -0.58 14.00
C VAL A 117 -4.70 -1.87 13.58
N ILE A 118 -5.00 -2.72 14.54
CA ILE A 118 -5.70 -3.98 14.30
C ILE A 118 -7.11 -3.83 14.84
N THR A 119 -8.11 -3.86 13.96
CA THR A 119 -9.50 -3.64 14.34
C THR A 119 -10.05 -4.80 15.18
N ASN A 120 -9.75 -6.01 14.73
CA ASN A 120 -10.07 -7.23 15.46
C ASN A 120 -9.34 -8.41 14.85
N VAL A 121 -9.28 -9.51 15.60
CA VAL A 121 -8.73 -10.78 15.11
C VAL A 121 -9.87 -11.80 15.17
N GLY A 122 -10.36 -12.17 13.99
CA GLY A 122 -11.45 -13.13 13.89
C GLY A 122 -11.00 -14.46 13.32
N THR A 123 -11.87 -15.45 13.40
CA THR A 123 -11.62 -16.80 12.88
C THR A 123 -12.01 -16.95 11.40
N ALA A 124 -12.56 -15.91 10.80
CA ALA A 124 -13.10 -15.96 9.45
C ALA A 124 -12.07 -16.26 8.36
N HIS A 125 -10.79 -16.09 8.68
CA HIS A 125 -9.69 -16.26 7.73
C HIS A 125 -8.73 -17.38 8.10
N ILE A 126 -9.18 -18.29 8.92
CA ILE A 126 -8.39 -19.46 9.30
C ILE A 126 -8.51 -20.54 8.23
#